data_cedc3c60f7b7ac555fc08cbddf34fb56
#
_entry.id   cedc3c60f7b7ac555fc08cbddf34fb56
#
_cell.length_a   1.000
_cell.length_b   1.000
_cell.length_c   1.000
_cell.angle_alpha   90.00
_cell.angle_beta   90.00
_cell.angle_gamma   90.00
#
_symmetry.space_group_name_H-M   'P 1'
#
loop_
_entity.id
_entity.type
_entity.pdbx_description
1 polymer ?
#
loop_
_entity_poly.entity_id
_entity_poly.type
_entity_poly.pdbx_seq_one_letter_code
_entity_poly.pdbx_strand_id
1 'polypeptide(L)'
;MDLARLFRTRVLGVAVALSLPVVGGAGCSSSADAQTSSDDVVTLPHTDVKNQAIGNCWLYATASWLEELHKSATNETLDLSESYWSYWHWYFQILWSADDVPNNRYADLKEVQTGGFFWEASHIMRYVGAMREGDFIPEDASSITSGRQSSALAAINRSLREGALKDRAARRDRDLLRKEMDAAWRLSPEVIAQLDAAFGRNLEKSPEMTGYETHKVLAPTKLMVAALDPDTHAKQTVTLKEILPSYDGTPTPRYAWQEAYYPADPAARRAFLKRAQKALHDGVPPLLTFTVDFNAMRGSTFADIPSSPGRQGGHMVAMSDYQIDGVPGFGTLKAGVDASREQLEAALADEAKVLFFRVKNSWGPTGAGPELSVSGHYDLYMKYLDGPIKNCLKPDGSTDRNNCRDETPFTSLVLPAGY
;
A
#
# COMPACT_ATOMS: atom_id res chain seq x y z
N MET A 1 7.18 20.76 17.56
CA MET A 1 7.73 20.37 16.25
C MET A 1 6.68 20.76 15.21
N ASP A 2 7.01 21.67 14.32
CA ASP A 2 6.00 22.30 13.43
C ASP A 2 5.79 21.41 12.20
N LEU A 3 4.76 20.57 12.26
CA LEU A 3 4.35 19.63 11.19
C LEU A 3 3.93 20.32 9.89
N ALA A 4 3.65 21.63 9.94
CA ALA A 4 3.15 22.41 8.80
C ALA A 4 4.21 22.67 7.71
N ARG A 5 5.50 22.50 7.99
CA ARG A 5 6.58 22.81 7.03
C ARG A 5 6.88 21.70 6.01
N LEU A 6 6.33 20.50 6.16
CA LEU A 6 6.82 19.29 5.48
C LEU A 6 6.21 19.00 4.11
N PHE A 7 5.12 19.69 3.72
CA PHE A 7 4.41 19.35 2.47
C PHE A 7 4.65 20.32 1.31
N ARG A 8 5.82 20.93 1.22
CA ARG A 8 6.05 22.03 0.28
C ARG A 8 6.39 21.66 -1.16
N THR A 9 6.61 20.42 -1.54
CA THR A 9 7.00 20.15 -2.94
C THR A 9 6.55 18.81 -3.47
N ARG A 10 5.94 18.88 -4.65
CA ARG A 10 5.68 17.82 -5.63
C ARG A 10 4.54 16.89 -5.30
N VAL A 11 3.40 17.07 -5.97
CA VAL A 11 2.66 15.95 -6.57
C VAL A 11 1.66 16.46 -7.62
N LEU A 12 1.84 16.01 -8.84
CA LEU A 12 0.75 15.70 -9.77
C LEU A 12 0.38 14.25 -9.47
N GLY A 13 -0.66 14.01 -8.72
CA GLY A 13 -1.13 12.67 -8.38
C GLY A 13 -2.64 12.64 -8.29
N VAL A 14 -3.25 11.81 -9.13
CA VAL A 14 -4.69 11.59 -9.18
C VAL A 14 -5.08 10.64 -8.05
N ALA A 15 -5.81 11.13 -7.07
CA ALA A 15 -6.45 10.27 -6.07
C ALA A 15 -7.82 9.81 -6.63
N VAL A 16 -8.01 8.51 -6.76
CA VAL A 16 -9.27 7.92 -7.18
C VAL A 16 -9.94 7.22 -6.02
N ALA A 17 -11.10 7.72 -5.62
CA ALA A 17 -11.98 7.00 -4.71
C ALA A 17 -12.68 5.87 -5.46
N LEU A 18 -12.29 4.62 -5.21
CA LEU A 18 -12.97 3.43 -5.68
C LEU A 18 -14.01 2.98 -4.63
N SER A 19 -15.26 3.37 -4.80
CA SER A 19 -16.36 2.77 -4.06
C SER A 19 -16.82 1.50 -4.79
N LEU A 20 -16.65 0.34 -4.16
CA LEU A 20 -17.18 -0.94 -4.64
C LEU A 20 -18.63 -1.12 -4.16
N PRO A 21 -19.55 -1.63 -4.98
CA PRO A 21 -20.84 -2.08 -4.50
C PRO A 21 -20.62 -3.37 -3.69
N VAL A 22 -21.16 -3.40 -2.48
CA VAL A 22 -21.22 -4.59 -1.63
C VAL A 22 -22.19 -5.59 -2.29
N VAL A 23 -21.64 -6.67 -2.85
CA VAL A 23 -22.40 -7.87 -3.15
C VAL A 23 -22.27 -8.77 -1.94
N GLY A 24 -23.34 -8.87 -1.15
CA GLY A 24 -23.41 -9.75 0.00
C GLY A 24 -23.36 -11.22 -0.44
N GLY A 25 -22.28 -11.90 -0.09
CA GLY A 25 -22.14 -13.33 -0.16
C GLY A 25 -21.91 -13.89 1.24
N ALA A 26 -22.84 -14.69 1.77
CA ALA A 26 -22.64 -15.45 2.98
C ALA A 26 -21.59 -16.55 2.71
N GLY A 27 -20.43 -16.44 3.33
CA GLY A 27 -19.35 -17.42 3.23
C GLY A 27 -18.96 -17.92 4.62
N CYS A 28 -18.96 -19.23 4.77
CA CYS A 28 -18.54 -19.96 5.97
C CYS A 28 -17.08 -19.67 6.31
N SER A 29 -16.83 -19.35 7.58
CA SER A 29 -15.51 -19.24 8.16
C SER A 29 -14.82 -20.61 8.19
N SER A 30 -13.75 -20.76 7.44
CA SER A 30 -12.67 -21.70 7.73
C SER A 30 -11.41 -20.89 7.98
N SER A 31 -10.81 -21.03 9.15
CA SER A 31 -9.44 -20.58 9.40
C SER A 31 -8.53 -21.31 8.41
N ALA A 32 -8.20 -20.63 7.31
CA ALA A 32 -7.18 -21.13 6.41
C ALA A 32 -5.83 -20.78 7.05
N ASP A 33 -5.07 -21.80 7.43
CA ASP A 33 -3.64 -21.66 7.66
C ASP A 33 -3.04 -20.91 6.49
N ALA A 34 -2.21 -19.90 6.77
CA ALA A 34 -1.49 -19.15 5.74
C ALA A 34 -0.74 -20.17 4.86
N GLN A 35 -1.26 -20.41 3.66
CA GLN A 35 -0.59 -21.27 2.69
C GLN A 35 0.64 -20.52 2.20
N THR A 36 1.78 -20.84 2.81
CA THR A 36 3.07 -20.58 2.18
C THR A 36 3.15 -21.53 0.99
N SER A 37 3.13 -21.01 -0.24
CA SER A 37 3.49 -21.83 -1.38
C SER A 37 4.98 -22.15 -1.27
N SER A 38 5.33 -23.43 -1.27
CA SER A 38 6.70 -23.90 -1.10
C SER A 38 7.48 -24.02 -2.42
N ASP A 39 6.86 -23.64 -3.54
CA ASP A 39 7.35 -24.00 -4.89
C ASP A 39 7.39 -22.80 -5.85
N ASP A 40 7.69 -21.61 -5.39
CA ASP A 40 7.70 -20.41 -6.23
C ASP A 40 9.09 -20.12 -6.80
N VAL A 41 9.15 -19.46 -7.95
CA VAL A 41 10.42 -18.93 -8.52
C VAL A 41 11.10 -18.04 -7.50
N VAL A 42 10.29 -17.29 -6.74
CA VAL A 42 10.70 -16.56 -5.56
C VAL A 42 9.58 -16.70 -4.53
N THR A 43 9.83 -17.47 -3.48
CA THR A 43 8.83 -17.65 -2.41
C THR A 43 8.98 -16.56 -1.37
N LEU A 44 7.98 -15.67 -1.29
CA LEU A 44 7.83 -14.75 -0.18
C LEU A 44 6.71 -15.25 0.73
N PRO A 45 6.89 -15.24 2.06
CA PRO A 45 5.83 -15.59 2.98
C PRO A 45 4.72 -14.53 2.92
N HIS A 46 3.48 -14.97 2.74
CA HIS A 46 2.33 -14.08 2.66
C HIS A 46 1.49 -14.14 3.94
N THR A 47 0.99 -12.97 4.35
CA THR A 47 -0.11 -12.85 5.31
C THR A 47 -1.43 -13.06 4.59
N ASP A 48 -2.54 -13.19 5.35
CA ASP A 48 -3.87 -13.37 4.78
C ASP A 48 -4.26 -12.24 3.82
N VAL A 49 -5.04 -12.59 2.79
CA VAL A 49 -5.53 -11.62 1.82
C VAL A 49 -6.76 -10.93 2.37
N LYS A 50 -6.69 -9.60 2.47
CA LYS A 50 -7.79 -8.75 2.93
C LYS A 50 -8.55 -8.15 1.75
N ASN A 51 -9.76 -7.63 2.04
CA ASN A 51 -10.62 -6.97 1.07
C ASN A 51 -10.83 -5.51 1.48
N GLN A 52 -10.27 -4.57 0.72
CA GLN A 52 -10.46 -3.14 0.95
C GLN A 52 -11.94 -2.74 0.81
N ALA A 53 -12.46 -1.99 1.78
CA ALA A 53 -13.83 -1.49 1.75
C ALA A 53 -13.96 -0.14 1.02
N ILE A 54 -12.85 0.57 0.86
CA ILE A 54 -12.75 1.93 0.27
C ILE A 54 -11.51 2.01 -0.62
N GLY A 55 -11.23 3.17 -1.23
CA GLY A 55 -10.10 3.38 -2.14
C GLY A 55 -8.73 3.52 -1.47
N ASN A 56 -8.40 2.66 -0.51
CA ASN A 56 -7.16 2.70 0.29
C ASN A 56 -6.20 1.53 0.00
N CYS A 57 -6.17 1.02 -1.23
CA CYS A 57 -5.30 -0.09 -1.67
C CYS A 57 -3.82 0.11 -1.29
N TRP A 58 -3.34 1.35 -1.33
CA TRP A 58 -1.98 1.70 -0.98
C TRP A 58 -1.63 1.38 0.48
N LEU A 59 -2.58 1.47 1.41
CA LEU A 59 -2.38 1.05 2.81
C LEU A 59 -2.34 -0.47 2.94
N TYR A 60 -3.20 -1.20 2.21
CA TYR A 60 -3.18 -2.66 2.18
C TYR A 60 -1.89 -3.21 1.58
N ALA A 61 -1.43 -2.63 0.47
CA ALA A 61 -0.15 -3.01 -0.12
C ALA A 61 1.01 -2.74 0.84
N THR A 62 1.00 -1.58 1.52
CA THR A 62 2.03 -1.21 2.50
C THR A 62 1.96 -2.08 3.76
N ALA A 63 0.76 -2.49 4.21
CA ALA A 63 0.60 -3.44 5.32
C ALA A 63 1.24 -4.77 4.95
N SER A 64 0.88 -5.36 3.82
CA SER A 64 1.46 -6.61 3.34
C SER A 64 2.99 -6.54 3.23
N TRP A 65 3.51 -5.46 2.64
CA TRP A 65 4.95 -5.21 2.56
C TRP A 65 5.62 -5.19 3.93
N LEU A 66 5.05 -4.48 4.90
CA LEU A 66 5.63 -4.36 6.24
C LEU A 66 5.55 -5.67 7.03
N GLU A 67 4.44 -6.38 6.92
CA GLU A 67 4.21 -7.68 7.54
C GLU A 67 5.22 -8.74 7.04
N GLU A 68 5.49 -8.77 5.74
CA GLU A 68 6.46 -9.68 5.12
C GLU A 68 7.89 -9.33 5.52
N LEU A 69 8.25 -8.04 5.56
CA LEU A 69 9.56 -7.60 6.05
C LEU A 69 9.74 -7.91 7.55
N HIS A 70 8.69 -7.77 8.36
CA HIS A 70 8.74 -8.13 9.78
C HIS A 70 8.93 -9.63 9.96
N LYS A 71 8.14 -10.44 9.27
CA LYS A 71 8.26 -11.90 9.30
C LYS A 71 9.63 -12.39 8.83
N SER A 72 10.18 -11.76 7.81
CA SER A 72 11.52 -12.05 7.29
C SER A 72 12.64 -11.73 8.30
N ALA A 73 12.44 -10.72 9.16
CA ALA A 73 13.41 -10.33 10.19
C ALA A 73 13.30 -11.13 11.48
N THR A 74 12.08 -11.50 11.88
CA THR A 74 11.79 -12.00 13.24
C THR A 74 11.23 -13.41 13.25
N ASN A 75 10.76 -13.93 12.11
CA ASN A 75 9.96 -15.14 11.96
C ASN A 75 8.60 -15.09 12.70
N GLU A 76 8.16 -13.89 13.10
CA GLU A 76 6.85 -13.68 13.74
C GLU A 76 5.83 -13.17 12.72
N THR A 77 4.59 -13.69 12.77
CA THR A 77 3.50 -13.18 11.96
C THR A 77 2.91 -11.93 12.61
N LEU A 78 2.77 -10.89 11.79
CA LEU A 78 2.16 -9.62 12.16
C LEU A 78 0.95 -9.39 11.27
N ASP A 79 -0.16 -8.98 11.84
CA ASP A 79 -1.38 -8.57 11.13
C ASP A 79 -1.68 -7.13 11.50
N LEU A 80 -1.55 -6.21 10.53
CA LEU A 80 -1.59 -4.77 10.73
C LEU A 80 -2.94 -4.16 10.33
N SER A 81 -3.34 -3.13 11.06
CA SER A 81 -4.60 -2.42 10.84
C SER A 81 -4.46 -1.30 9.79
N GLU A 82 -4.98 -1.53 8.60
CA GLU A 82 -5.13 -0.48 7.59
C GLU A 82 -6.16 0.58 8.01
N SER A 83 -7.11 0.19 8.86
CA SER A 83 -8.09 1.11 9.48
C SER A 83 -7.40 2.12 10.39
N TYR A 84 -6.37 1.71 11.15
CA TYR A 84 -5.56 2.61 11.97
C TYR A 84 -4.85 3.68 11.13
N TRP A 85 -4.23 3.29 10.03
CA TRP A 85 -3.59 4.26 9.14
C TRP A 85 -4.59 5.12 8.36
N SER A 86 -5.75 4.57 7.99
CA SER A 86 -6.83 5.36 7.39
C SER A 86 -7.35 6.44 8.33
N TYR A 87 -7.49 6.11 9.63
CA TYR A 87 -7.84 7.07 10.68
C TYR A 87 -6.84 8.24 10.71
N TRP A 88 -5.53 7.95 10.79
CA TRP A 88 -4.51 9.00 10.87
C TRP A 88 -4.34 9.76 9.55
N HIS A 89 -4.48 9.09 8.41
CA HIS A 89 -4.48 9.76 7.11
C HIS A 89 -5.57 10.83 7.01
N TRP A 90 -6.80 10.51 7.41
CA TRP A 90 -7.90 11.47 7.39
C TRP A 90 -7.73 12.56 8.45
N TYR A 91 -7.26 12.19 9.65
CA TYR A 91 -6.95 13.16 10.70
C TYR A 91 -5.99 14.25 10.20
N PHE A 92 -4.88 13.85 9.57
CA PHE A 92 -3.90 14.80 9.06
C PHE A 92 -4.42 15.62 7.89
N GLN A 93 -5.19 15.06 6.95
CA GLN A 93 -5.82 15.83 5.88
C GLN A 93 -6.71 16.94 6.43
N ILE A 94 -7.53 16.63 7.43
CA ILE A 94 -8.45 17.60 8.04
C ILE A 94 -7.67 18.67 8.81
N LEU A 95 -6.69 18.29 9.61
CA LEU A 95 -5.84 19.21 10.33
C LEU A 95 -5.13 20.19 9.38
N TRP A 96 -4.49 19.65 8.34
CA TRP A 96 -3.78 20.49 7.34
C TRP A 96 -4.71 21.33 6.48
N SER A 97 -5.96 20.92 6.29
CA SER A 97 -6.94 21.74 5.57
C SER A 97 -7.16 23.11 6.24
N ALA A 98 -6.84 23.22 7.53
CA ALA A 98 -6.96 24.46 8.30
C ALA A 98 -5.71 25.37 8.21
N ASP A 99 -4.60 24.88 7.63
CA ASP A 99 -3.37 25.64 7.51
C ASP A 99 -3.42 26.68 6.40
N ASP A 100 -3.03 27.92 6.73
CA ASP A 100 -2.96 29.04 5.79
C ASP A 100 -1.60 29.06 5.06
N VAL A 101 -1.32 27.98 4.32
CA VAL A 101 -0.11 27.88 3.51
C VAL A 101 -0.45 28.01 2.02
N PRO A 102 0.41 28.69 1.22
CA PRO A 102 0.19 28.80 -0.22
C PRO A 102 0.11 27.43 -0.87
N ASN A 103 -0.83 27.25 -1.81
CA ASN A 103 -1.06 26.01 -2.54
C ASN A 103 -1.40 24.80 -1.64
N ASN A 104 -2.07 25.03 -0.52
CA ASN A 104 -2.56 23.97 0.32
C ASN A 104 -3.60 23.12 -0.46
N ARG A 105 -3.23 21.89 -0.81
CA ARG A 105 -4.11 20.98 -1.58
C ARG A 105 -5.38 20.60 -0.83
N TYR A 106 -5.43 20.80 0.49
CA TYR A 106 -6.57 20.49 1.34
C TYR A 106 -7.38 21.75 1.74
N ALA A 107 -7.04 22.94 1.25
CA ALA A 107 -7.67 24.21 1.69
C ALA A 107 -9.20 24.19 1.62
N ASP A 108 -9.75 23.58 0.56
CA ASP A 108 -11.20 23.48 0.32
C ASP A 108 -11.76 22.07 0.60
N LEU A 109 -11.14 21.36 1.55
CA LEU A 109 -11.52 19.99 1.88
C LEU A 109 -12.99 19.90 2.31
N LYS A 110 -13.81 19.24 1.52
CA LYS A 110 -15.22 18.89 1.81
C LYS A 110 -15.40 17.40 2.05
N GLU A 111 -14.45 16.60 1.57
CA GLU A 111 -14.40 15.16 1.72
C GLU A 111 -12.94 14.73 1.84
N VAL A 112 -12.67 13.79 2.75
CA VAL A 112 -11.32 13.21 2.86
C VAL A 112 -11.03 12.32 1.66
N GLN A 113 -9.79 12.33 1.22
CA GLN A 113 -9.31 11.45 0.16
C GLN A 113 -8.96 10.09 0.76
N THR A 114 -9.39 9.01 0.12
CA THR A 114 -9.04 7.65 0.53
C THR A 114 -7.78 7.14 -0.17
N GLY A 115 -7.51 7.60 -1.39
CA GLY A 115 -6.29 7.30 -2.15
C GLY A 115 -5.05 7.96 -1.55
N GLY A 116 -3.89 7.40 -1.88
CA GLY A 116 -2.58 7.91 -1.49
C GLY A 116 -1.45 7.13 -2.16
N PHE A 117 -0.23 7.40 -1.72
CA PHE A 117 1.01 6.86 -2.30
C PHE A 117 1.93 6.34 -1.20
N PHE A 118 2.99 5.64 -1.57
CA PHE A 118 3.97 5.11 -0.61
C PHE A 118 4.60 6.20 0.28
N TRP A 119 4.86 7.38 -0.27
CA TRP A 119 5.43 8.48 0.52
C TRP A 119 4.47 8.95 1.63
N GLU A 120 3.14 8.94 1.39
CA GLU A 120 2.13 9.26 2.42
C GLU A 120 2.06 8.16 3.48
N ALA A 121 2.07 6.88 3.06
CA ALA A 121 2.13 5.75 3.99
C ALA A 121 3.39 5.83 4.87
N SER A 122 4.55 6.08 4.24
CA SER A 122 5.82 6.22 4.94
C SER A 122 5.78 7.35 5.97
N HIS A 123 5.19 8.48 5.60
CA HIS A 123 5.04 9.61 6.49
C HIS A 123 4.14 9.27 7.69
N ILE A 124 2.97 8.67 7.44
CA ILE A 124 2.05 8.24 8.50
C ILE A 124 2.77 7.26 9.44
N MET A 125 3.35 6.18 8.91
CA MET A 125 4.05 5.18 9.72
C MET A 125 5.20 5.77 10.54
N ARG A 126 5.91 6.74 9.98
CA ARG A 126 7.04 7.39 10.65
C ARG A 126 6.63 8.17 11.89
N TYR A 127 5.40 8.73 11.91
CA TYR A 127 4.88 9.53 13.02
C TYR A 127 4.00 8.75 13.99
N VAL A 128 3.14 7.87 13.47
CA VAL A 128 2.17 7.18 14.31
C VAL A 128 2.46 5.70 14.47
N GLY A 129 3.50 5.17 13.81
CA GLY A 129 3.82 3.75 13.86
C GLY A 129 2.73 2.88 13.23
N ALA A 130 2.45 1.74 13.85
CA ALA A 130 1.44 0.79 13.43
C ALA A 130 0.66 0.25 14.63
N MET A 131 -0.51 -0.32 14.39
CA MET A 131 -1.25 -1.14 15.36
C MET A 131 -1.63 -2.47 14.73
N ARG A 132 -1.75 -3.51 15.56
CA ARG A 132 -2.31 -4.79 15.12
C ARG A 132 -3.80 -4.62 14.81
N GLU A 133 -4.32 -5.44 13.90
CA GLU A 133 -5.72 -5.37 13.45
C GLU A 133 -6.70 -5.31 14.63
N GLY A 134 -6.66 -6.30 15.51
CA GLY A 134 -7.56 -6.40 16.66
C GLY A 134 -7.33 -5.37 17.77
N ASP A 135 -6.17 -4.71 17.81
CA ASP A 135 -5.89 -3.69 18.83
C ASP A 135 -6.55 -2.34 18.48
N PHE A 136 -6.87 -2.08 17.19
CA PHE A 136 -7.56 -0.86 16.77
C PHE A 136 -9.07 -1.07 16.61
N ILE A 137 -9.47 -2.09 15.84
CA ILE A 137 -10.87 -2.49 15.67
C ILE A 137 -10.97 -3.98 15.99
N PRO A 138 -11.44 -4.35 17.20
CA PRO A 138 -11.44 -5.75 17.64
C PRO A 138 -12.12 -6.73 16.68
N GLU A 139 -13.21 -6.33 16.04
CA GLU A 139 -13.94 -7.17 15.11
C GLU A 139 -13.21 -7.40 13.78
N ASP A 140 -12.28 -6.53 13.40
CA ASP A 140 -11.51 -6.67 12.16
C ASP A 140 -10.49 -7.83 12.27
N ALA A 141 -10.05 -8.22 13.48
CA ALA A 141 -9.16 -9.36 13.70
C ALA A 141 -9.68 -10.71 13.18
N SER A 142 -10.97 -10.83 12.97
CA SER A 142 -11.61 -12.04 12.43
C SER A 142 -12.31 -11.81 11.09
N SER A 143 -12.06 -10.69 10.44
CA SER A 143 -12.72 -10.29 9.20
C SER A 143 -11.71 -9.90 8.13
N ILE A 144 -11.90 -10.39 6.92
CA ILE A 144 -11.09 -9.97 5.76
C ILE A 144 -11.46 -8.58 5.24
N THR A 145 -12.56 -7.99 5.73
CA THR A 145 -13.04 -6.66 5.31
C THR A 145 -13.45 -5.87 6.54
N SER A 146 -12.85 -4.69 6.74
CA SER A 146 -13.28 -3.82 7.84
C SER A 146 -14.72 -3.35 7.67
N GLY A 147 -15.56 -3.67 8.66
CA GLY A 147 -16.96 -3.24 8.71
C GLY A 147 -17.14 -1.75 9.01
N ARG A 148 -16.08 -1.03 9.39
CA ARG A 148 -16.17 0.38 9.83
C ARG A 148 -15.68 1.38 8.81
N GLN A 149 -14.76 1.05 7.91
CA GLN A 149 -14.13 2.01 7.00
C GLN A 149 -15.15 2.85 6.19
N SER A 150 -16.10 2.21 5.53
CA SER A 150 -17.10 2.93 4.71
C SER A 150 -18.03 3.80 5.56
N SER A 151 -18.45 3.34 6.72
CA SER A 151 -19.32 4.11 7.62
C SER A 151 -18.58 5.28 8.26
N ALA A 152 -17.31 5.10 8.63
CA ALA A 152 -16.46 6.16 9.16
C ALA A 152 -16.20 7.25 8.09
N LEU A 153 -15.91 6.85 6.84
CA LEU A 153 -15.77 7.76 5.72
C LEU A 153 -17.02 8.63 5.51
N ALA A 154 -18.20 8.00 5.50
CA ALA A 154 -19.46 8.71 5.36
C ALA A 154 -19.71 9.69 6.51
N ALA A 155 -19.39 9.29 7.76
CA ALA A 155 -19.58 10.13 8.95
C ALA A 155 -18.64 11.34 8.94
N ILE A 156 -17.35 11.16 8.66
CA ILE A 156 -16.38 12.26 8.59
C ILE A 156 -16.71 13.23 7.45
N ASN A 157 -17.05 12.73 6.27
CA ASN A 157 -17.43 13.58 5.16
C ASN A 157 -18.72 14.38 5.47
N ARG A 158 -19.65 13.82 6.23
CA ARG A 158 -20.81 14.56 6.72
C ARG A 158 -20.40 15.67 7.69
N SER A 159 -19.51 15.37 8.66
CA SER A 159 -19.01 16.36 9.61
C SER A 159 -18.30 17.53 8.91
N LEU A 160 -17.54 17.26 7.85
CA LEU A 160 -16.87 18.27 7.02
C LEU A 160 -17.84 19.16 6.22
N ARG A 161 -18.96 18.60 5.74
CA ARG A 161 -19.92 19.35 4.91
C ARG A 161 -20.92 20.13 5.74
N GLU A 162 -21.43 19.56 6.81
CA GLU A 162 -22.59 20.10 7.55
C GLU A 162 -22.51 19.97 9.07
N GLY A 163 -21.46 19.30 9.59
CA GLY A 163 -21.27 19.04 11.03
C GLY A 163 -20.23 19.95 11.68
N ALA A 164 -19.64 19.46 12.77
CA ALA A 164 -18.72 20.22 13.62
C ALA A 164 -17.42 20.64 12.90
N LEU A 165 -16.98 19.90 11.88
CA LEU A 165 -15.78 20.20 11.10
C LEU A 165 -16.04 21.02 9.83
N LYS A 166 -17.27 21.55 9.64
CA LYS A 166 -17.63 22.37 8.49
C LYS A 166 -16.75 23.62 8.42
N ASP A 167 -16.59 24.31 9.53
CA ASP A 167 -15.81 25.53 9.58
C ASP A 167 -14.31 25.20 9.68
N ARG A 168 -13.53 25.83 8.80
CA ARG A 168 -12.08 25.64 8.73
C ARG A 168 -11.38 25.93 10.06
N ALA A 169 -11.85 26.95 10.81
CA ALA A 169 -11.30 27.27 12.12
C ALA A 169 -11.48 26.15 13.14
N ALA A 170 -12.61 25.43 13.12
CA ALA A 170 -12.89 24.31 14.01
C ALA A 170 -11.93 23.14 13.80
N ARG A 171 -11.40 22.95 12.59
CA ARG A 171 -10.43 21.90 12.26
C ARG A 171 -9.05 22.09 12.91
N ARG A 172 -8.76 23.29 13.45
CA ARG A 172 -7.54 23.57 14.23
C ARG A 172 -7.63 23.07 15.66
N ASP A 173 -8.85 22.88 16.17
CA ASP A 173 -9.09 22.30 17.49
C ASP A 173 -8.86 20.79 17.41
N ARG A 174 -7.69 20.36 17.88
CA ARG A 174 -7.27 18.96 17.83
C ARG A 174 -8.11 18.05 18.70
N ASP A 175 -8.63 18.56 19.84
CA ASP A 175 -9.52 17.80 20.71
C ASP A 175 -10.87 17.54 20.01
N LEU A 176 -11.45 18.59 19.43
CA LEU A 176 -12.67 18.44 18.62
C LEU A 176 -12.45 17.49 17.45
N LEU A 177 -11.35 17.63 16.71
CA LEU A 177 -11.01 16.79 15.58
C LEU A 177 -10.88 15.31 16.01
N ARG A 178 -10.14 15.04 17.12
CA ARG A 178 -10.03 13.70 17.69
C ARG A 178 -11.40 13.14 18.09
N LYS A 179 -12.25 13.95 18.73
CA LYS A 179 -13.60 13.55 19.11
C LYS A 179 -14.46 13.15 17.91
N GLU A 180 -14.43 13.93 16.85
CA GLU A 180 -15.17 13.64 15.61
C GLU A 180 -14.62 12.35 14.92
N MET A 181 -13.30 12.18 14.87
CA MET A 181 -12.66 10.99 14.32
C MET A 181 -13.02 9.75 15.16
N ASP A 182 -12.85 9.79 16.48
CA ASP A 182 -13.15 8.68 17.38
C ASP A 182 -14.63 8.24 17.26
N ALA A 183 -15.55 9.21 17.18
CA ALA A 183 -16.98 8.96 17.00
C ALA A 183 -17.30 8.37 15.63
N ALA A 184 -16.70 8.89 14.55
CA ALA A 184 -16.91 8.38 13.20
C ALA A 184 -16.47 6.91 13.06
N TRP A 185 -15.33 6.56 13.64
CA TRP A 185 -14.80 5.20 13.69
C TRP A 185 -15.44 4.33 14.77
N ARG A 186 -16.31 4.90 15.61
CA ARG A 186 -16.96 4.20 16.75
C ARG A 186 -15.94 3.48 17.62
N LEU A 187 -14.82 4.16 17.93
CA LEU A 187 -13.77 3.58 18.76
C LEU A 187 -14.28 3.33 20.17
N SER A 188 -13.85 2.22 20.77
CA SER A 188 -14.16 1.94 22.15
C SER A 188 -13.40 2.87 23.10
N PRO A 189 -13.89 3.09 24.35
CA PRO A 189 -13.17 3.90 25.35
C PRO A 189 -11.73 3.40 25.58
N GLU A 190 -11.50 2.11 25.49
CA GLU A 190 -10.19 1.46 25.67
C GLU A 190 -9.23 1.88 24.54
N VAL A 191 -9.67 1.82 23.28
CA VAL A 191 -8.87 2.22 22.12
C VAL A 191 -8.59 3.72 22.17
N ILE A 192 -9.58 4.55 22.53
CA ILE A 192 -9.38 5.99 22.71
C ILE A 192 -8.32 6.26 23.78
N ALA A 193 -8.39 5.55 24.92
CA ALA A 193 -7.41 5.68 26.01
C ALA A 193 -6.00 5.26 25.56
N GLN A 194 -5.88 4.20 24.76
CA GLN A 194 -4.60 3.77 24.17
C GLN A 194 -4.02 4.85 23.24
N LEU A 195 -4.83 5.42 22.35
CA LEU A 195 -4.39 6.50 21.46
C LEU A 195 -3.97 7.76 22.26
N ASP A 196 -4.70 8.08 23.32
CA ASP A 196 -4.36 9.23 24.19
C ASP A 196 -3.10 8.95 25.03
N ALA A 197 -2.86 7.71 25.41
CA ALA A 197 -1.61 7.30 26.07
C ALA A 197 -0.41 7.43 25.13
N ALA A 198 -0.56 7.02 23.85
CA ALA A 198 0.49 7.06 22.85
C ALA A 198 0.81 8.48 22.36
N PHE A 199 -0.21 9.30 22.10
CA PHE A 199 -0.06 10.57 21.38
C PHE A 199 -0.47 11.80 22.18
N GLY A 200 -1.21 11.62 23.28
CA GLY A 200 -1.95 12.71 23.89
C GLY A 200 -3.11 13.18 23.02
N ARG A 201 -4.01 13.94 23.60
CA ARG A 201 -5.21 14.42 22.91
C ARG A 201 -4.86 15.41 21.78
N ASN A 202 -3.80 16.19 21.97
CA ASN A 202 -3.33 17.21 21.04
C ASN A 202 -2.05 16.83 20.29
N LEU A 203 -1.69 15.55 20.26
CA LEU A 203 -0.44 15.02 19.66
C LEU A 203 0.83 15.61 20.30
N GLU A 204 0.81 15.81 21.61
CA GLU A 204 1.94 16.30 22.39
C GLU A 204 2.91 15.20 22.82
N LYS A 205 2.55 13.94 22.58
CA LYS A 205 3.35 12.75 22.89
C LYS A 205 3.73 11.99 21.62
N SER A 206 4.60 11.01 21.77
CA SER A 206 4.92 10.02 20.75
C SER A 206 4.93 8.61 21.35
N PRO A 207 4.68 7.56 20.56
CA PRO A 207 4.63 6.18 21.06
C PRO A 207 5.97 5.65 21.60
N GLU A 208 7.07 6.36 21.36
CA GLU A 208 8.37 6.04 21.96
C GLU A 208 8.49 6.45 23.44
N MET A 209 7.63 7.35 23.91
CA MET A 209 7.67 7.90 25.27
C MET A 209 7.12 6.95 26.33
N THR A 210 6.27 6.01 25.91
CA THR A 210 5.63 5.01 26.78
C THR A 210 5.78 3.60 26.20
N GLY A 211 5.54 2.57 27.01
CA GLY A 211 5.68 1.17 26.55
C GLY A 211 4.49 0.68 25.75
N TYR A 212 4.74 -0.27 24.83
CA TYR A 212 3.72 -0.93 24.00
C TYR A 212 2.50 -1.42 24.81
N GLU A 213 2.73 -2.00 25.98
CA GLU A 213 1.65 -2.54 26.82
C GLU A 213 0.64 -1.48 27.28
N THR A 214 1.08 -0.20 27.29
CA THR A 214 0.21 0.92 27.67
C THR A 214 -0.70 1.38 26.54
N HIS A 215 -0.25 1.30 25.30
CA HIS A 215 -0.95 1.94 24.16
C HIS A 215 -1.12 1.06 22.92
N LYS A 216 -0.57 -0.15 22.91
CA LYS A 216 -0.64 -1.11 21.79
C LYS A 216 -0.16 -0.57 20.42
N VAL A 217 0.48 0.59 20.39
CA VAL A 217 1.09 1.14 19.18
C VAL A 217 2.51 0.60 19.03
N LEU A 218 2.78 0.02 17.88
CA LEU A 218 4.11 -0.44 17.47
C LEU A 218 4.91 0.79 17.01
N ALA A 219 5.77 1.29 17.89
CA ALA A 219 6.58 2.47 17.60
C ALA A 219 7.58 2.18 16.46
N PRO A 220 7.78 3.11 15.50
CA PRO A 220 8.63 2.86 14.33
C PRO A 220 10.11 2.64 14.69
N THR A 221 10.55 3.08 15.84
CA THR A 221 11.91 2.82 16.39
C THR A 221 12.05 1.47 17.09
N LYS A 222 10.96 0.70 17.23
CA LYS A 222 10.92 -0.59 17.94
C LYS A 222 10.46 -1.74 17.05
N LEU A 223 9.70 -1.46 16.01
CA LEU A 223 9.24 -2.48 15.07
C LEU A 223 10.40 -2.92 14.18
N MET A 224 10.83 -4.17 14.36
CA MET A 224 11.95 -4.75 13.61
C MET A 224 11.50 -5.28 12.27
N VAL A 225 12.30 -5.05 11.23
CA VAL A 225 12.02 -5.42 9.84
C VAL A 225 13.30 -5.83 9.11
N ALA A 226 13.17 -6.63 8.07
CA ALA A 226 14.27 -6.93 7.17
C ALA A 226 14.59 -5.73 6.29
N ALA A 227 15.87 -5.49 6.10
CA ALA A 227 16.41 -4.56 5.11
C ALA A 227 17.56 -5.23 4.35
N LEU A 228 17.87 -4.70 3.17
CA LEU A 228 19.05 -5.11 2.41
C LEU A 228 20.09 -4.01 2.49
N ASP A 229 21.34 -4.39 2.77
CA ASP A 229 22.45 -3.44 2.73
C ASP A 229 22.62 -2.94 1.28
N PRO A 230 22.60 -1.63 1.03
CA PRO A 230 22.56 -1.10 -0.34
C PRO A 230 23.84 -1.37 -1.15
N ASP A 231 24.96 -1.71 -0.51
CA ASP A 231 26.22 -1.97 -1.19
C ASP A 231 26.49 -3.47 -1.38
N THR A 232 26.07 -4.31 -0.40
CA THR A 232 26.39 -5.74 -0.38
C THR A 232 25.18 -6.64 -0.62
N HIS A 233 23.98 -6.10 -0.57
CA HIS A 233 22.68 -6.80 -0.61
C HIS A 233 22.49 -7.81 0.53
N ALA A 234 23.37 -7.78 1.53
CA ALA A 234 23.25 -8.64 2.70
C ALA A 234 22.00 -8.26 3.53
N LYS A 235 21.22 -9.28 3.90
CA LYS A 235 20.03 -9.08 4.74
C LYS A 235 20.43 -8.60 6.13
N GLN A 236 19.78 -7.55 6.60
CA GLN A 236 19.93 -6.93 7.91
C GLN A 236 18.60 -6.88 8.62
N THR A 237 18.63 -6.87 9.94
CA THR A 237 17.46 -6.58 10.78
C THR A 237 17.61 -5.16 11.35
N VAL A 238 16.71 -4.28 10.97
CA VAL A 238 16.72 -2.87 11.34
C VAL A 238 15.33 -2.45 11.86
N THR A 239 15.19 -1.21 12.32
CA THR A 239 13.87 -0.69 12.73
C THR A 239 13.07 -0.20 11.52
N LEU A 240 11.73 -0.19 11.63
CA LEU A 240 10.86 0.39 10.61
C LEU A 240 11.28 1.81 10.25
N LYS A 241 11.70 2.62 11.24
CA LYS A 241 12.14 4.01 11.02
C LYS A 241 13.32 4.11 10.05
N GLU A 242 14.19 3.11 10.01
CA GLU A 242 15.40 3.09 9.17
C GLU A 242 15.13 2.72 7.72
N ILE A 243 13.98 2.08 7.42
CA ILE A 243 13.58 1.77 6.04
C ILE A 243 12.59 2.78 5.44
N LEU A 244 12.04 3.69 6.26
CA LEU A 244 11.12 4.71 5.79
C LEU A 244 11.88 5.96 5.35
N PRO A 245 11.61 6.49 4.13
CA PRO A 245 12.19 7.74 3.67
C PRO A 245 11.80 8.90 4.58
N SER A 246 12.68 9.90 4.65
CA SER A 246 12.45 11.13 5.41
C SER A 246 12.04 12.26 4.47
N TYR A 247 11.00 13.00 4.85
CA TYR A 247 10.47 14.15 4.09
C TYR A 247 10.50 15.46 4.91
N ASP A 248 11.09 15.44 6.10
CA ASP A 248 11.13 16.56 7.05
C ASP A 248 12.45 17.34 7.02
N GLY A 249 13.27 17.12 5.99
CA GLY A 249 14.58 17.72 5.86
C GLY A 249 15.69 17.03 6.66
N THR A 250 15.35 15.98 7.42
CA THR A 250 16.37 15.10 8.01
C THR A 250 17.00 14.22 6.93
N PRO A 251 18.26 13.79 7.11
CA PRO A 251 18.90 12.88 6.15
C PRO A 251 18.07 11.62 5.92
N THR A 252 17.97 11.20 4.66
CA THR A 252 17.34 9.92 4.30
C THR A 252 18.13 8.78 4.94
N PRO A 253 17.47 7.87 5.66
CA PRO A 253 18.14 6.72 6.25
C PRO A 253 18.81 5.84 5.18
N ARG A 254 19.90 5.14 5.57
CA ARG A 254 20.67 4.27 4.67
C ARG A 254 19.85 3.20 3.97
N TYR A 255 18.89 2.62 4.67
CA TYR A 255 18.03 1.52 4.19
C TYR A 255 16.69 1.98 3.63
N ALA A 256 16.51 3.29 3.44
CA ALA A 256 15.20 3.83 3.04
C ALA A 256 14.78 3.35 1.65
N TRP A 257 13.57 2.82 1.57
CA TRP A 257 12.95 2.44 0.33
C TRP A 257 12.61 3.67 -0.51
N GLN A 258 12.74 3.54 -1.83
CA GLN A 258 12.59 4.66 -2.77
C GLN A 258 11.65 4.30 -3.90
N GLU A 259 10.86 5.26 -4.33
CA GLU A 259 10.01 5.13 -5.50
C GLU A 259 10.83 5.38 -6.77
N ALA A 260 10.69 4.49 -7.75
CA ALA A 260 11.30 4.58 -9.06
C ALA A 260 10.20 4.49 -10.13
N TYR A 261 10.14 5.50 -11.00
CA TYR A 261 9.12 5.55 -12.04
C TYR A 261 9.48 4.67 -13.24
N TYR A 262 8.45 4.06 -13.84
CA TYR A 262 8.63 3.22 -15.02
C TYR A 262 9.18 4.04 -16.20
N PRO A 263 10.25 3.59 -16.87
CA PRO A 263 10.90 4.38 -17.91
C PRO A 263 10.00 4.58 -19.13
N ALA A 264 9.92 5.84 -19.60
CA ALA A 264 9.29 6.16 -20.87
C ALA A 264 10.07 5.56 -22.04
N ASP A 265 11.43 5.54 -21.96
CA ASP A 265 12.30 4.92 -22.95
C ASP A 265 12.22 3.37 -22.85
N PRO A 266 11.73 2.68 -23.88
CA PRO A 266 11.67 1.22 -23.91
C PRO A 266 13.03 0.54 -23.70
N ALA A 267 14.14 1.15 -24.12
CA ALA A 267 15.47 0.58 -23.94
C ALA A 267 15.89 0.48 -22.46
N ALA A 268 15.37 1.34 -21.61
CA ALA A 268 15.64 1.32 -20.17
C ALA A 268 14.75 0.35 -19.37
N ARG A 269 13.66 -0.17 -19.97
CA ARG A 269 12.65 -0.96 -19.27
C ARG A 269 13.19 -2.28 -18.74
N ARG A 270 14.01 -2.99 -19.53
CA ARG A 270 14.59 -4.28 -19.07
C ARG A 270 15.45 -4.08 -17.81
N ALA A 271 16.32 -3.07 -17.80
CA ALA A 271 17.13 -2.74 -16.64
C ALA A 271 16.29 -2.38 -15.41
N PHE A 272 15.18 -1.67 -15.62
CA PHE A 272 14.23 -1.34 -14.56
C PHE A 272 13.57 -2.59 -13.97
N LEU A 273 13.10 -3.53 -14.81
CA LEU A 273 12.46 -4.78 -14.36
C LEU A 273 13.44 -5.69 -13.60
N LYS A 274 14.73 -5.72 -13.98
CA LYS A 274 15.77 -6.46 -13.26
C LYS A 274 15.91 -6.02 -11.81
N ARG A 275 15.64 -4.75 -11.49
CA ARG A 275 15.69 -4.24 -10.11
C ARG A 275 14.62 -4.93 -9.25
N ALA A 276 13.39 -5.07 -9.77
CA ALA A 276 12.32 -5.80 -9.09
C ALA A 276 12.67 -7.28 -8.93
N GLN A 277 13.18 -7.93 -10.00
CA GLN A 277 13.60 -9.33 -9.96
C GLN A 277 14.66 -9.56 -8.86
N LYS A 278 15.70 -8.69 -8.82
CA LYS A 278 16.75 -8.80 -7.78
C LYS A 278 16.20 -8.66 -6.37
N ALA A 279 15.30 -7.69 -6.12
CA ALA A 279 14.69 -7.52 -4.81
C ALA A 279 13.89 -8.77 -4.39
N LEU A 280 13.13 -9.37 -5.32
CA LEU A 280 12.44 -10.63 -5.08
C LEU A 280 13.42 -11.78 -4.81
N HIS A 281 14.52 -11.91 -5.59
CA HIS A 281 15.55 -12.93 -5.35
C HIS A 281 16.20 -12.80 -3.98
N ASP A 282 16.30 -11.58 -3.45
CA ASP A 282 16.85 -11.30 -2.12
C ASP A 282 15.79 -11.41 -1.00
N GLY A 283 14.56 -11.85 -1.36
CA GLY A 283 13.48 -12.17 -0.44
C GLY A 283 12.83 -10.95 0.20
N VAL A 284 12.72 -9.85 -0.55
CA VAL A 284 11.97 -8.66 -0.13
C VAL A 284 10.96 -8.24 -1.20
N PRO A 285 9.69 -7.93 -0.82
CA PRO A 285 8.62 -7.66 -1.76
C PRO A 285 8.63 -6.21 -2.25
N PRO A 286 8.93 -5.89 -3.51
CA PRO A 286 8.67 -4.56 -4.06
C PRO A 286 7.19 -4.21 -4.02
N LEU A 287 6.86 -2.90 -3.91
CA LEU A 287 5.52 -2.42 -4.19
C LEU A 287 5.43 -1.98 -5.65
N LEU A 288 4.35 -2.35 -6.32
CA LEU A 288 4.07 -1.98 -7.70
C LEU A 288 2.84 -1.09 -7.76
N THR A 289 2.95 0.05 -8.44
CA THR A 289 1.83 0.96 -8.72
C THR A 289 1.51 0.93 -10.20
N PHE A 290 0.22 0.79 -10.53
CA PHE A 290 -0.24 0.77 -11.90
C PHE A 290 -1.65 1.35 -12.06
N THR A 291 -1.99 1.74 -13.30
CA THR A 291 -3.36 2.12 -13.66
C THR A 291 -4.16 0.87 -13.95
N VAL A 292 -5.20 0.63 -13.15
CA VAL A 292 -6.19 -0.43 -13.40
C VAL A 292 -7.19 0.03 -14.45
N ASP A 293 -7.47 -0.82 -15.43
CA ASP A 293 -8.66 -0.76 -16.24
C ASP A 293 -9.44 -2.08 -16.06
N PHE A 294 -10.61 -2.01 -15.44
CA PHE A 294 -11.39 -3.22 -15.12
C PHE A 294 -11.89 -3.98 -16.36
N ASN A 295 -11.88 -3.37 -17.56
CA ASN A 295 -12.16 -4.07 -18.79
C ASN A 295 -11.01 -4.99 -19.25
N ALA A 296 -9.81 -4.79 -18.74
CA ALA A 296 -8.66 -5.68 -18.97
C ALA A 296 -8.68 -6.92 -18.06
N MET A 297 -9.39 -6.85 -16.92
CA MET A 297 -9.40 -7.92 -15.93
C MET A 297 -10.18 -9.14 -16.40
N ARG A 298 -9.55 -10.33 -16.31
CA ARG A 298 -10.17 -11.62 -16.56
C ARG A 298 -9.83 -12.57 -15.41
N GLY A 299 -10.82 -12.86 -14.56
CA GLY A 299 -10.54 -13.57 -13.31
C GLY A 299 -9.49 -12.80 -12.47
N SER A 300 -8.40 -13.47 -12.14
CA SER A 300 -7.28 -12.89 -11.40
C SER A 300 -6.11 -12.48 -12.31
N THR A 301 -6.37 -12.11 -13.58
CA THR A 301 -5.33 -11.71 -14.52
C THR A 301 -5.63 -10.38 -15.22
N PHE A 302 -4.56 -9.65 -15.55
CA PHE A 302 -4.55 -8.52 -16.47
C PHE A 302 -3.61 -8.90 -17.63
N ALA A 303 -4.13 -9.71 -18.57
CA ALA A 303 -3.30 -10.30 -19.63
C ALA A 303 -3.19 -9.42 -20.88
N ASP A 304 -4.26 -8.69 -21.21
CA ASP A 304 -4.39 -7.98 -22.48
C ASP A 304 -4.80 -6.52 -22.29
N ILE A 305 -4.46 -5.71 -23.29
CA ILE A 305 -4.97 -4.34 -23.42
C ILE A 305 -6.49 -4.41 -23.68
N PRO A 306 -7.31 -3.65 -22.93
CA PRO A 306 -8.76 -3.67 -23.15
C PRO A 306 -9.12 -3.05 -24.50
N SER A 307 -10.11 -3.63 -25.18
CA SER A 307 -10.61 -3.11 -26.47
C SER A 307 -11.29 -1.74 -26.36
N SER A 308 -11.75 -1.38 -25.16
CA SER A 308 -12.33 -0.08 -24.83
C SER A 308 -12.12 0.23 -23.36
N PRO A 309 -12.00 1.53 -22.98
CA PRO A 309 -11.84 1.92 -21.60
C PRO A 309 -13.01 1.48 -20.72
N GLY A 310 -12.68 0.85 -19.57
CA GLY A 310 -13.61 0.50 -18.52
C GLY A 310 -13.68 1.54 -17.40
N ARG A 311 -14.00 1.08 -16.19
CA ARG A 311 -13.73 1.82 -14.98
C ARG A 311 -12.23 1.76 -14.71
N GLN A 312 -11.62 2.88 -14.36
CA GLN A 312 -10.17 3.01 -14.19
C GLN A 312 -9.83 3.59 -12.82
N GLY A 313 -8.60 3.38 -12.38
CA GLY A 313 -8.05 3.94 -11.15
C GLY A 313 -6.58 3.61 -10.95
N GLY A 314 -5.89 4.40 -10.13
CA GLY A 314 -4.58 4.03 -9.63
C GLY A 314 -4.68 2.89 -8.62
N HIS A 315 -3.74 1.95 -8.64
CA HIS A 315 -3.71 0.81 -7.73
C HIS A 315 -2.28 0.47 -7.31
N MET A 316 -2.12 0.10 -6.04
CA MET A 316 -0.85 -0.34 -5.49
C MET A 316 -0.99 -1.74 -4.91
N VAL A 317 0.00 -2.58 -5.14
CA VAL A 317 0.04 -3.99 -4.75
C VAL A 317 1.45 -4.39 -4.30
N ALA A 318 1.57 -5.43 -3.48
CA ALA A 318 2.85 -6.02 -3.13
C ALA A 318 3.21 -7.14 -4.14
N MET A 319 4.43 -7.10 -4.65
CA MET A 319 4.91 -8.15 -5.57
C MET A 319 5.31 -9.39 -4.78
N SER A 320 4.99 -10.56 -5.31
CA SER A 320 5.29 -11.83 -4.66
C SER A 320 6.14 -12.76 -5.52
N ASP A 321 5.97 -12.70 -6.84
CA ASP A 321 6.62 -13.62 -7.76
C ASP A 321 6.59 -13.06 -9.20
N TYR A 322 7.18 -13.78 -10.15
CA TYR A 322 7.12 -13.45 -11.57
C TYR A 322 7.31 -14.69 -12.46
N GLN A 323 6.83 -14.61 -13.69
CA GLN A 323 7.16 -15.59 -14.72
C GLN A 323 8.01 -14.96 -15.82
N ILE A 324 9.03 -15.67 -16.28
CA ILE A 324 9.99 -15.17 -17.27
C ILE A 324 10.28 -16.22 -18.31
N ASP A 325 10.44 -15.80 -19.57
CA ASP A 325 10.74 -16.65 -20.72
C ASP A 325 12.06 -16.28 -21.37
N GLY A 326 12.62 -17.22 -22.14
CA GLY A 326 13.88 -17.04 -22.84
C GLY A 326 15.10 -16.97 -21.91
N VAL A 327 15.03 -17.61 -20.75
CA VAL A 327 16.17 -17.68 -19.82
C VAL A 327 17.26 -18.56 -20.41
N PRO A 328 18.49 -18.05 -20.57
CA PRO A 328 19.59 -18.81 -21.17
C PRO A 328 19.83 -20.15 -20.46
N GLY A 329 19.81 -21.23 -21.20
CA GLY A 329 20.02 -22.60 -20.70
C GLY A 329 18.81 -23.24 -20.02
N PHE A 330 17.74 -22.47 -19.70
CA PHE A 330 16.61 -22.96 -18.90
C PHE A 330 15.22 -22.75 -19.55
N GLY A 331 15.11 -21.88 -20.56
CA GLY A 331 13.83 -21.58 -21.21
C GLY A 331 12.91 -20.74 -20.35
N THR A 332 11.74 -21.25 -19.97
CA THR A 332 10.74 -20.54 -19.14
C THR A 332 10.90 -20.94 -17.67
N LEU A 333 11.08 -19.96 -16.79
CA LEU A 333 10.91 -20.15 -15.34
C LEU A 333 9.48 -19.73 -14.97
N LYS A 334 8.72 -20.66 -14.42
CA LYS A 334 7.29 -20.48 -14.13
C LYS A 334 7.11 -19.91 -12.72
N ALA A 335 6.20 -18.97 -12.56
CA ALA A 335 5.72 -18.57 -11.24
C ALA A 335 5.07 -19.77 -10.53
N GLY A 336 5.27 -19.87 -9.20
CA GLY A 336 4.81 -21.00 -8.41
C GLY A 336 5.71 -22.25 -8.51
N VAL A 337 6.94 -22.11 -8.99
CA VAL A 337 7.91 -23.21 -9.09
C VAL A 337 9.26 -22.73 -8.57
N ASP A 338 9.84 -23.48 -7.63
CA ASP A 338 11.17 -23.18 -7.09
C ASP A 338 12.22 -23.08 -8.21
N ALA A 339 13.08 -22.10 -8.10
CA ALA A 339 14.21 -21.90 -9.01
C ALA A 339 15.55 -21.98 -8.25
N SER A 340 16.52 -22.63 -8.87
CA SER A 340 17.89 -22.64 -8.33
C SER A 340 18.52 -21.25 -8.44
N ARG A 341 19.56 -21.01 -7.64
CA ARG A 341 20.34 -19.78 -7.73
C ARG A 341 20.87 -19.51 -9.13
N GLU A 342 21.34 -20.54 -9.83
CA GLU A 342 21.82 -20.45 -11.20
C GLU A 342 20.70 -20.01 -12.17
N GLN A 343 19.49 -20.54 -12.00
CA GLN A 343 18.31 -20.14 -12.78
C GLN A 343 17.95 -18.68 -12.52
N LEU A 344 17.95 -18.25 -11.23
CA LEU A 344 17.66 -16.86 -10.86
C LEU A 344 18.70 -15.88 -11.42
N GLU A 345 19.99 -16.25 -11.40
CA GLU A 345 21.05 -15.46 -12.03
C GLU A 345 20.88 -15.36 -13.54
N ALA A 346 20.57 -16.47 -14.21
CA ALA A 346 20.31 -16.50 -15.64
C ALA A 346 19.04 -15.73 -16.05
N ALA A 347 18.03 -15.68 -15.18
CA ALA A 347 16.81 -14.89 -15.39
C ALA A 347 17.06 -13.37 -15.48
N LEU A 348 18.23 -12.89 -15.04
CA LEU A 348 18.63 -11.50 -15.18
C LEU A 348 19.30 -11.17 -16.54
N ALA A 349 19.41 -12.12 -17.46
CA ALA A 349 19.93 -11.87 -18.80
C ALA A 349 19.07 -10.83 -19.55
N ASP A 350 19.69 -10.07 -20.47
CA ASP A 350 18.99 -9.00 -21.21
C ASP A 350 17.96 -9.56 -22.20
N GLU A 351 18.22 -10.72 -22.76
CA GLU A 351 17.35 -11.44 -23.70
C GLU A 351 16.12 -12.08 -23.03
N ALA A 352 16.18 -12.36 -21.72
CA ALA A 352 15.08 -12.94 -20.98
C ALA A 352 13.94 -11.93 -20.80
N LYS A 353 12.70 -12.37 -20.98
CA LYS A 353 11.50 -11.51 -21.01
C LYS A 353 10.55 -11.87 -19.88
N VAL A 354 10.33 -10.95 -18.94
CA VAL A 354 9.28 -11.09 -17.96
C VAL A 354 7.93 -11.14 -18.66
N LEU A 355 7.16 -12.19 -18.41
CA LEU A 355 5.83 -12.35 -18.95
C LEU A 355 4.78 -11.67 -18.09
N PHE A 356 4.87 -11.87 -16.77
CA PHE A 356 4.01 -11.19 -15.78
C PHE A 356 4.70 -11.11 -14.42
N PHE A 357 4.20 -10.21 -13.59
CA PHE A 357 4.44 -10.18 -12.15
C PHE A 357 3.20 -10.72 -11.44
N ARG A 358 3.41 -11.61 -10.47
CA ARG A 358 2.38 -12.05 -9.52
C ARG A 358 2.40 -11.11 -8.33
N VAL A 359 1.21 -10.65 -7.95
CA VAL A 359 1.06 -9.65 -6.90
C VAL A 359 -0.01 -10.06 -5.91
N LYS A 360 0.21 -9.79 -4.62
CA LYS A 360 -0.80 -9.87 -3.59
C LYS A 360 -1.71 -8.65 -3.68
N ASN A 361 -3.01 -8.88 -3.83
CA ASN A 361 -3.99 -7.83 -4.03
C ASN A 361 -4.91 -7.68 -2.80
N SER A 362 -5.62 -6.57 -2.73
CA SER A 362 -6.55 -6.20 -1.64
C SER A 362 -8.02 -6.25 -2.05
N TRP A 363 -8.40 -7.19 -2.91
CA TRP A 363 -9.80 -7.37 -3.34
C TRP A 363 -10.43 -8.68 -2.82
N GLY A 364 -9.91 -9.17 -1.70
CA GLY A 364 -10.34 -10.41 -1.06
C GLY A 364 -9.84 -11.68 -1.76
N PRO A 365 -10.09 -12.83 -1.14
CA PRO A 365 -9.79 -14.12 -1.72
C PRO A 365 -10.67 -14.32 -2.94
N THR A 366 -10.10 -14.14 -4.13
CA THR A 366 -10.74 -14.48 -5.39
C THR A 366 -10.46 -15.93 -5.72
N GLY A 367 -11.40 -16.61 -6.39
CA GLY A 367 -11.17 -17.95 -6.89
C GLY A 367 -9.92 -17.96 -7.75
N ALA A 368 -8.97 -18.82 -7.40
CA ALA A 368 -7.77 -19.05 -8.18
C ALA A 368 -8.18 -19.43 -9.61
N GLY A 369 -7.60 -18.75 -10.61
CA GLY A 369 -7.57 -19.29 -11.95
C GLY A 369 -6.76 -20.60 -11.94
N PRO A 370 -6.87 -21.45 -12.96
CA PRO A 370 -6.20 -22.76 -12.99
C PRO A 370 -4.66 -22.67 -12.86
N GLU A 371 -4.09 -21.48 -13.02
CA GLU A 371 -2.65 -21.22 -12.93
C GLU A 371 -2.24 -20.51 -11.64
N LEU A 372 -3.20 -20.08 -10.78
CA LEU A 372 -2.92 -19.38 -9.52
C LEU A 372 -3.03 -20.34 -8.34
N SER A 373 -1.90 -20.68 -7.73
CA SER A 373 -1.83 -21.54 -6.56
C SER A 373 -2.26 -20.83 -5.27
N VAL A 374 -2.34 -19.49 -5.27
CA VAL A 374 -2.60 -18.68 -4.07
C VAL A 374 -3.81 -17.78 -4.28
N SER A 375 -4.83 -17.92 -3.43
CA SER A 375 -6.04 -17.09 -3.45
C SER A 375 -5.70 -15.60 -3.21
N GLY A 376 -6.38 -14.70 -3.94
CA GLY A 376 -6.20 -13.25 -3.80
C GLY A 376 -4.95 -12.68 -4.46
N HIS A 377 -4.16 -13.51 -5.15
CA HIS A 377 -3.06 -13.05 -6.00
C HIS A 377 -3.54 -12.83 -7.43
N TYR A 378 -2.86 -11.92 -8.13
CA TYR A 378 -3.17 -11.54 -9.50
C TYR A 378 -1.91 -11.57 -10.36
N ASP A 379 -2.04 -12.01 -11.62
CA ASP A 379 -0.96 -11.98 -12.60
C ASP A 379 -1.12 -10.75 -13.51
N LEU A 380 -0.16 -9.83 -13.40
CA LEU A 380 -0.10 -8.60 -14.19
C LEU A 380 0.87 -8.80 -15.35
N TYR A 381 0.34 -9.09 -16.54
CA TYR A 381 1.15 -9.35 -17.73
C TYR A 381 1.82 -8.08 -18.25
N MET A 382 3.05 -8.21 -18.70
CA MET A 382 3.80 -7.09 -19.30
C MET A 382 3.09 -6.53 -20.53
N LYS A 383 2.34 -7.33 -21.27
CA LYS A 383 1.51 -6.87 -22.39
C LYS A 383 0.48 -5.82 -21.96
N TYR A 384 -0.10 -5.95 -20.76
CA TYR A 384 -0.98 -4.95 -20.16
C TYR A 384 -0.18 -3.81 -19.55
N LEU A 385 0.83 -4.13 -18.74
CA LEU A 385 1.61 -3.13 -17.99
C LEU A 385 2.38 -2.17 -18.91
N ASP A 386 2.91 -2.66 -20.04
CA ASP A 386 3.60 -1.84 -21.03
C ASP A 386 2.65 -0.98 -21.89
N GLY A 387 1.39 -1.38 -22.00
CA GLY A 387 0.37 -0.64 -22.71
C GLY A 387 0.66 -0.37 -24.18
N PRO A 388 0.21 0.79 -24.72
CA PRO A 388 -0.59 1.80 -24.05
C PRO A 388 -2.05 1.40 -23.88
N ILE A 389 -2.68 1.89 -22.82
CA ILE A 389 -4.14 1.88 -22.66
C ILE A 389 -4.71 3.29 -22.86
N LYS A 390 -6.00 3.39 -23.14
CA LYS A 390 -6.72 4.67 -23.13
C LYS A 390 -7.07 5.04 -21.69
N ASN A 391 -6.34 5.98 -21.10
CA ASN A 391 -6.67 6.53 -19.78
C ASN A 391 -7.62 7.72 -19.92
N CYS A 392 -8.82 7.59 -19.35
CA CYS A 392 -9.89 8.58 -19.37
C CYS A 392 -10.12 9.26 -18.02
N LEU A 393 -9.23 9.04 -17.03
CA LEU A 393 -9.33 9.66 -15.71
C LEU A 393 -8.97 11.14 -15.74
N LYS A 394 -9.78 11.94 -15.07
CA LYS A 394 -9.46 13.33 -14.73
C LYS A 394 -8.66 13.41 -13.41
N PRO A 395 -8.02 14.55 -13.14
CA PRO A 395 -7.31 14.76 -11.86
C PRO A 395 -8.19 14.65 -10.61
N ASP A 396 -9.50 14.86 -10.74
CA ASP A 396 -10.48 14.69 -9.67
C ASP A 396 -10.99 13.24 -9.52
N GLY A 397 -10.44 12.31 -10.32
CA GLY A 397 -10.82 10.90 -10.32
C GLY A 397 -12.09 10.57 -11.11
N SER A 398 -12.78 11.55 -11.68
CA SER A 398 -13.90 11.31 -12.58
C SER A 398 -13.43 10.81 -13.94
N THR A 399 -14.30 10.16 -14.69
CA THR A 399 -13.99 9.64 -16.02
C THR A 399 -14.54 10.55 -17.11
N ASP A 400 -13.71 10.90 -18.10
CA ASP A 400 -14.12 11.61 -19.32
C ASP A 400 -13.76 10.78 -20.55
N ARG A 401 -14.69 9.97 -21.01
CA ARG A 401 -14.49 9.08 -22.15
C ARG A 401 -14.28 9.79 -23.49
N ASN A 402 -14.58 11.08 -23.57
CA ASN A 402 -14.36 11.88 -24.77
C ASN A 402 -12.95 12.45 -24.85
N ASN A 403 -12.19 12.38 -23.76
CA ASN A 403 -10.87 12.99 -23.66
C ASN A 403 -9.84 12.02 -23.02
N CYS A 404 -9.76 10.82 -23.58
CA CYS A 404 -8.80 9.83 -23.16
C CYS A 404 -7.43 10.09 -23.80
N ARG A 405 -6.36 9.83 -23.05
CA ARG A 405 -4.96 9.85 -23.53
C ARG A 405 -4.38 8.45 -23.52
N ASP A 406 -3.38 8.22 -24.36
CA ASP A 406 -2.59 6.99 -24.28
C ASP A 406 -1.66 7.07 -23.05
N GLU A 407 -1.66 6.00 -22.28
CA GLU A 407 -0.85 5.91 -21.05
C GLU A 407 -0.32 4.49 -20.88
N THR A 408 0.93 4.39 -20.42
CA THR A 408 1.52 3.13 -19.97
C THR A 408 0.99 2.83 -18.57
N PRO A 409 0.28 1.71 -18.35
CA PRO A 409 -0.29 1.37 -17.05
C PRO A 409 0.73 1.25 -15.92
N PHE A 410 1.90 0.69 -16.17
CA PHE A 410 2.96 0.58 -15.18
C PHE A 410 3.43 1.99 -14.78
N THR A 411 3.23 2.36 -13.51
CA THR A 411 3.56 3.71 -13.03
C THR A 411 4.91 3.73 -12.33
N SER A 412 5.09 2.92 -11.29
CA SER A 412 6.28 2.94 -10.46
C SER A 412 6.48 1.64 -9.67
N LEU A 413 7.70 1.45 -9.19
CA LEU A 413 8.07 0.50 -8.16
C LEU A 413 8.56 1.24 -6.93
N VAL A 414 8.30 0.67 -5.75
CA VAL A 414 9.01 1.03 -4.53
C VAL A 414 10.01 -0.09 -4.23
N LEU A 415 11.26 0.28 -4.13
CA LEU A 415 12.40 -0.63 -4.05
C LEU A 415 13.28 -0.30 -2.85
N PRO A 416 13.98 -1.29 -2.27
CA PRO A 416 14.98 -1.02 -1.24
C PRO A 416 16.14 -0.19 -1.78
N ALA A 417 16.88 0.46 -0.89
CA ALA A 417 18.09 1.19 -1.26
C ALA A 417 19.11 0.27 -1.97
N GLY A 418 19.75 0.76 -3.01
CA GLY A 418 20.73 0.00 -3.80
C GLY A 418 20.17 -0.76 -5.01
N TYR A 419 18.84 -0.71 -5.25
CA TYR A 419 18.17 -1.36 -6.38
C TYR A 419 17.69 -0.38 -7.42
#